data_4dacc16a2d2c29cde2a1357d7c927f46
#
_entry.id   4dacc16a2d2c29cde2a1357d7c927f46
#
_cell.length_a   1.000
_cell.length_b   1.000
_cell.length_c   1.000
_cell.angle_alpha   90.00
_cell.angle_beta   90.00
_cell.angle_gamma   90.00
#
_symmetry.space_group_name_H-M   'P 1'
#
loop_
_entity.id
_entity.type
_entity.pdbx_description
1 polymer ?
#
loop_
_entity_poly.entity_id
_entity_poly.type
_entity_poly.pdbx_seq_one_letter_code
_entity_poly.pdbx_strand_id
1 'polypeptide(L)'
;SQSLTGLTGHEVGHLLYSDFTAHAVHLRSLENGSFYPKEPELSLPAYQTALEEIKEVLEEKDKAGCLTLARCAATFQNILEDIHIEDRMCEEFHGTFRQGIELNNLRMSEQIPSIQEQIDKEYQPFSIIANLILSYCRTGNINNPTGYQGDYLDTISDCTDLLDTAMESEKGTDRFQIPNALLALTWNYI
;
A
#
# COMPACT_ATOMS: atom_id res chain seq x y z
N SER A 1 -9.10 -26.75 -5.55
CA SER A 1 -9.93 -26.09 -4.54
C SER A 1 -10.14 -24.64 -4.91
N GLN A 2 -11.20 -24.01 -4.43
CA GLN A 2 -11.49 -22.57 -4.69
C GLN A 2 -10.30 -21.66 -4.34
N SER A 3 -9.63 -21.93 -3.22
CA SER A 3 -8.45 -21.16 -2.80
C SER A 3 -7.31 -21.24 -3.82
N LEU A 4 -7.02 -22.43 -4.37
CA LEU A 4 -5.99 -22.57 -5.41
C LEU A 4 -6.40 -21.85 -6.70
N THR A 5 -7.67 -21.89 -7.06
CA THR A 5 -8.18 -21.15 -8.23
C THR A 5 -8.06 -19.64 -8.02
N GLY A 6 -8.32 -19.15 -6.79
CA GLY A 6 -8.12 -17.75 -6.44
C GLY A 6 -6.65 -17.32 -6.55
N LEU A 7 -5.72 -18.12 -6.04
CA LEU A 7 -4.28 -17.85 -6.20
C LEU A 7 -3.86 -17.83 -7.67
N THR A 8 -4.35 -18.80 -8.45
CA THR A 8 -4.10 -18.80 -9.92
C THR A 8 -4.67 -17.55 -10.57
N GLY A 9 -5.88 -17.13 -10.19
CA GLY A 9 -6.49 -15.89 -10.69
C GLY A 9 -5.67 -14.65 -10.35
N HIS A 10 -5.15 -14.55 -9.14
CA HIS A 10 -4.26 -13.48 -8.72
C HIS A 10 -2.99 -13.42 -9.59
N GLU A 11 -2.27 -14.54 -9.75
CA GLU A 11 -1.06 -14.59 -10.58
C GLU A 11 -1.33 -14.27 -12.06
N VAL A 12 -2.46 -14.74 -12.60
CA VAL A 12 -2.89 -14.40 -13.96
C VAL A 12 -3.22 -12.90 -14.06
N GLY A 13 -3.82 -12.32 -13.01
CA GLY A 13 -4.08 -10.88 -12.92
C GLY A 13 -2.80 -10.05 -13.06
N HIS A 14 -1.73 -10.42 -12.39
CA HIS A 14 -0.42 -9.76 -12.57
C HIS A 14 0.08 -9.86 -14.03
N LEU A 15 -0.05 -11.00 -14.66
CA LEU A 15 0.38 -11.16 -16.06
C LEU A 15 -0.44 -10.31 -17.04
N LEU A 16 -1.72 -10.07 -16.75
CA LEU A 16 -2.62 -9.34 -17.64
C LEU A 16 -2.61 -7.82 -17.41
N TYR A 17 -2.45 -7.37 -16.17
CA TYR A 17 -2.74 -5.99 -15.79
C TYR A 17 -1.57 -5.25 -15.15
N SER A 18 -0.49 -5.94 -14.70
CA SER A 18 0.65 -5.26 -14.10
C SER A 18 1.62 -4.70 -15.13
N ASP A 19 2.06 -3.46 -14.91
CA ASP A 19 3.19 -2.86 -15.64
C ASP A 19 4.48 -3.01 -14.83
N PHE A 20 5.11 -4.18 -14.93
CA PHE A 20 6.36 -4.49 -14.21
C PHE A 20 7.49 -3.51 -14.54
N THR A 21 7.51 -2.94 -15.75
CA THR A 21 8.53 -1.96 -16.14
C THR A 21 8.34 -0.66 -15.38
N ALA A 22 7.11 -0.14 -15.33
CA ALA A 22 6.80 1.07 -14.60
C ALA A 22 7.03 0.91 -13.08
N HIS A 23 6.68 -0.26 -12.52
CA HIS A 23 7.00 -0.61 -11.12
C HIS A 23 8.52 -0.52 -10.86
N ALA A 24 9.32 -1.14 -11.72
CA ALA A 24 10.77 -1.11 -11.58
C ALA A 24 11.35 0.31 -11.72
N VAL A 25 10.81 1.12 -12.63
CA VAL A 25 11.23 2.51 -12.82
C VAL A 25 10.93 3.34 -11.57
N HIS A 26 9.74 3.19 -10.97
CA HIS A 26 9.35 3.89 -9.75
C HIS A 26 10.35 3.61 -8.61
N LEU A 27 10.61 2.32 -8.31
CA LEU A 27 11.50 1.95 -7.21
C LEU A 27 12.95 2.40 -7.45
N ARG A 28 13.46 2.20 -8.67
CA ARG A 28 14.81 2.66 -9.04
C ARG A 28 14.95 4.18 -8.97
N SER A 29 13.91 4.93 -9.27
CA SER A 29 13.94 6.39 -9.13
C SER A 29 14.14 6.80 -7.69
N LEU A 30 13.42 6.20 -6.73
CA LEU A 30 13.62 6.42 -5.29
C LEU A 30 15.04 6.02 -4.85
N GLU A 31 15.53 4.83 -5.26
CA GLU A 31 16.90 4.38 -4.98
C GLU A 31 17.97 5.36 -5.50
N ASN A 32 17.70 6.07 -6.59
CA ASN A 32 18.59 7.04 -7.22
C ASN A 32 18.36 8.49 -6.73
N GLY A 33 17.50 8.69 -5.74
CA GLY A 33 17.29 10.00 -5.13
C GLY A 33 16.27 10.89 -5.86
N SER A 34 15.24 10.31 -6.46
CA SER A 34 14.18 11.09 -7.10
C SER A 34 12.81 10.44 -6.99
N PHE A 35 11.77 11.24 -6.96
CA PHE A 35 10.39 10.77 -7.12
C PHE A 35 10.10 10.43 -8.58
N TYR A 36 9.20 9.46 -8.79
CA TYR A 36 8.62 9.14 -10.08
C TYR A 36 7.11 8.84 -9.89
N PRO A 37 6.23 9.30 -10.75
CA PRO A 37 6.48 10.17 -11.93
C PRO A 37 6.83 11.62 -11.60
N LYS A 38 6.49 12.08 -10.40
CA LYS A 38 6.79 13.42 -9.87
C LYS A 38 6.73 13.41 -8.34
N GLU A 39 7.11 14.51 -7.72
CA GLU A 39 6.89 14.77 -6.30
C GLU A 39 5.39 14.70 -5.97
N PRO A 40 4.99 14.07 -4.84
CA PRO A 40 3.60 13.99 -4.45
C PRO A 40 3.04 15.35 -4.01
N GLU A 41 1.78 15.60 -4.35
CA GLU A 41 1.03 16.74 -3.87
C GLU A 41 0.23 16.30 -2.63
N LEU A 42 0.49 16.93 -1.49
CA LEU A 42 -0.19 16.62 -0.23
C LEU A 42 -1.30 17.63 0.04
N SER A 43 -2.49 17.14 0.27
CA SER A 43 -3.65 17.95 0.66
C SER A 43 -3.62 18.37 2.14
N LEU A 44 -2.91 17.61 2.98
CA LEU A 44 -2.82 17.83 4.41
C LEU A 44 -1.53 18.57 4.79
N PRO A 45 -1.59 19.83 5.26
CA PRO A 45 -0.41 20.61 5.63
C PRO A 45 0.46 19.98 6.71
N ALA A 46 -0.13 19.15 7.59
CA ALA A 46 0.57 18.48 8.68
C ALA A 46 1.74 17.59 8.20
N TYR A 47 1.69 17.11 6.95
CA TYR A 47 2.70 16.21 6.37
C TYR A 47 3.73 16.90 5.48
N GLN A 48 3.68 18.23 5.34
CA GLN A 48 4.65 18.97 4.52
C GLN A 48 6.07 18.85 5.07
N THR A 49 6.25 18.90 6.40
CA THR A 49 7.57 18.73 7.02
C THR A 49 8.14 17.34 6.70
N ALA A 50 7.33 16.29 6.81
CA ALA A 50 7.75 14.94 6.47
C ALA A 50 8.15 14.82 4.99
N LEU A 51 7.42 15.48 4.08
CA LEU A 51 7.77 15.51 2.66
C LEU A 51 9.11 16.22 2.42
N GLU A 52 9.36 17.34 3.10
CA GLU A 52 10.65 18.05 2.98
C GLU A 52 11.82 17.18 3.52
N GLU A 53 11.65 16.51 4.65
CA GLU A 53 12.67 15.57 5.17
C GLU A 53 12.97 14.43 4.19
N ILE A 54 11.93 13.86 3.56
CA ILE A 54 12.11 12.84 2.51
C ILE A 54 12.87 13.41 1.31
N LYS A 55 12.55 14.64 0.91
CA LYS A 55 13.26 15.32 -0.19
C LYS A 55 14.73 15.53 0.13
N GLU A 56 15.07 15.94 1.35
CA GLU A 56 16.48 16.05 1.79
C GLU A 56 17.21 14.71 1.64
N VAL A 57 16.62 13.60 2.11
CA VAL A 57 17.20 12.25 1.95
C VAL A 57 17.45 11.91 0.47
N LEU A 58 16.50 12.25 -0.41
CA LEU A 58 16.61 11.97 -1.85
C LEU A 58 17.66 12.87 -2.52
N GLU A 59 17.69 14.17 -2.21
CA GLU A 59 18.63 15.14 -2.78
C GLU A 59 20.08 14.87 -2.35
N GLU A 60 20.29 14.51 -1.09
CA GLU A 60 21.60 14.11 -0.57
C GLU A 60 22.06 12.76 -1.10
N LYS A 61 21.14 12.00 -1.72
CA LYS A 61 21.40 10.62 -2.21
C LYS A 61 21.92 9.72 -1.11
N ASP A 62 21.38 9.87 0.10
CA ASP A 62 21.68 8.93 1.19
C ASP A 62 21.25 7.53 0.78
N LYS A 63 22.22 6.66 0.53
CA LYS A 63 21.97 5.31 0.01
C LYS A 63 21.09 4.47 0.94
N ALA A 64 21.27 4.61 2.25
CA ALA A 64 20.50 3.86 3.22
C ALA A 64 19.04 4.38 3.27
N GLY A 65 18.89 5.70 3.33
CA GLY A 65 17.59 6.35 3.31
C GLY A 65 16.84 6.10 2.01
N CYS A 66 17.47 6.30 0.86
CA CYS A 66 16.86 6.02 -0.46
C CYS A 66 16.41 4.57 -0.60
N LEU A 67 17.22 3.60 -0.14
CA LEU A 67 16.85 2.19 -0.18
C LEU A 67 15.69 1.88 0.78
N THR A 68 15.64 2.50 1.94
CA THR A 68 14.54 2.37 2.90
C THR A 68 13.24 2.91 2.29
N LEU A 69 13.28 4.10 1.71
CA LEU A 69 12.14 4.70 1.00
C LEU A 69 11.64 3.80 -0.14
N ALA A 70 12.55 3.26 -0.96
CA ALA A 70 12.19 2.35 -2.03
C ALA A 70 11.52 1.07 -1.51
N ARG A 71 12.00 0.49 -0.41
CA ARG A 71 11.39 -0.70 0.22
C ARG A 71 9.99 -0.41 0.78
N CYS A 72 9.81 0.72 1.45
CA CYS A 72 8.51 1.13 1.95
C CYS A 72 7.53 1.41 0.79
N ALA A 73 7.97 2.11 -0.24
CA ALA A 73 7.18 2.34 -1.45
C ALA A 73 6.81 1.03 -2.16
N ALA A 74 7.71 0.05 -2.21
CA ALA A 74 7.43 -1.27 -2.77
C ALA A 74 6.31 -1.99 -2.01
N THR A 75 6.26 -1.85 -0.68
CA THR A 75 5.17 -2.41 0.14
C THR A 75 3.84 -1.78 -0.24
N PHE A 76 3.76 -0.46 -0.32
CA PHE A 76 2.52 0.24 -0.72
C PHE A 76 2.13 -0.07 -2.16
N GLN A 77 3.10 -0.08 -3.06
CA GLN A 77 2.89 -0.42 -4.46
C GLN A 77 2.30 -1.83 -4.62
N ASN A 78 2.84 -2.82 -3.90
CA ASN A 78 2.34 -4.19 -3.92
C ASN A 78 0.90 -4.27 -3.40
N ILE A 79 0.59 -3.60 -2.28
CA ILE A 79 -0.78 -3.57 -1.74
C ILE A 79 -1.76 -3.02 -2.78
N LEU A 80 -1.47 -1.86 -3.36
CA LEU A 80 -2.38 -1.20 -4.30
C LEU A 80 -2.49 -1.97 -5.63
N GLU A 81 -1.40 -2.56 -6.09
CA GLU A 81 -1.41 -3.37 -7.32
C GLU A 81 -2.20 -4.65 -7.14
N ASP A 82 -2.04 -5.37 -6.03
CA ASP A 82 -2.81 -6.57 -5.72
C ASP A 82 -4.31 -6.30 -5.75
N ILE A 83 -4.75 -5.22 -5.10
CA ILE A 83 -6.17 -4.82 -5.13
C ILE A 83 -6.62 -4.52 -6.55
N HIS A 84 -5.84 -3.75 -7.31
CA HIS A 84 -6.18 -3.39 -8.68
C HIS A 84 -6.34 -4.63 -9.59
N ILE A 85 -5.38 -5.55 -9.57
CA ILE A 85 -5.43 -6.74 -10.43
C ILE A 85 -6.56 -7.68 -10.03
N GLU A 86 -6.83 -7.82 -8.72
CA GLU A 86 -7.90 -8.65 -8.20
C GLU A 86 -9.28 -8.10 -8.58
N ASP A 87 -9.47 -6.78 -8.50
CA ASP A 87 -10.71 -6.13 -8.94
C ASP A 87 -10.94 -6.32 -10.44
N ARG A 88 -9.91 -6.13 -11.26
CA ARG A 88 -9.97 -6.39 -12.71
C ARG A 88 -10.29 -7.84 -13.02
N MET A 89 -9.67 -8.78 -12.33
CA MET A 89 -9.95 -10.20 -12.48
C MET A 89 -11.39 -10.53 -12.10
N CYS A 90 -11.90 -9.94 -11.02
CA CYS A 90 -13.29 -10.14 -10.59
C CYS A 90 -14.30 -9.51 -11.54
N GLU A 91 -13.97 -8.39 -12.19
CA GLU A 91 -14.82 -7.74 -13.20
C GLU A 91 -14.88 -8.50 -14.52
N GLU A 92 -13.75 -9.02 -14.99
CA GLU A 92 -13.69 -9.69 -16.31
C GLU A 92 -14.00 -11.19 -16.24
N PHE A 93 -13.72 -11.83 -15.11
CA PHE A 93 -13.86 -13.27 -14.90
C PHE A 93 -14.80 -13.60 -13.74
N HIS A 94 -16.10 -13.42 -13.93
CA HIS A 94 -17.14 -13.54 -12.90
C HIS A 94 -17.34 -14.95 -12.30
N GLY A 95 -16.63 -15.96 -12.76
CA GLY A 95 -16.81 -17.35 -12.34
C GLY A 95 -15.97 -17.75 -11.14
N THR A 96 -15.26 -18.85 -11.28
CA THR A 96 -14.46 -19.47 -10.20
C THR A 96 -13.27 -18.62 -9.74
N PHE A 97 -12.71 -17.75 -10.58
CA PHE A 97 -11.63 -16.84 -10.17
C PHE A 97 -12.14 -15.85 -9.15
N ARG A 98 -13.25 -15.16 -9.43
CA ARG A 98 -13.86 -14.22 -8.49
C ARG A 98 -14.12 -14.85 -7.14
N GLN A 99 -14.82 -16.00 -7.10
CA GLN A 99 -15.11 -16.70 -5.86
C GLN A 99 -13.84 -17.11 -5.09
N GLY A 100 -12.80 -17.52 -5.81
CA GLY A 100 -11.52 -17.91 -5.22
C GLY A 100 -10.75 -16.73 -4.64
N ILE A 101 -10.71 -15.59 -5.34
CA ILE A 101 -10.08 -14.35 -4.90
C ILE A 101 -10.79 -13.81 -3.66
N GLU A 102 -12.12 -13.68 -3.70
CA GLU A 102 -12.93 -13.21 -2.57
C GLU A 102 -12.74 -14.09 -1.32
N LEU A 103 -12.69 -15.42 -1.48
CA LEU A 103 -12.43 -16.34 -0.38
C LEU A 103 -11.04 -16.16 0.22
N ASN A 104 -10.01 -15.97 -0.63
CA ASN A 104 -8.64 -15.78 -0.17
C ASN A 104 -8.50 -14.44 0.56
N ASN A 105 -9.10 -13.37 0.04
CA ASN A 105 -9.08 -12.05 0.67
C ASN A 105 -9.74 -12.06 2.04
N LEU A 106 -10.87 -12.73 2.18
CA LEU A 106 -11.52 -12.91 3.47
C LEU A 106 -10.60 -13.62 4.47
N ARG A 107 -10.02 -14.77 4.08
CA ARG A 107 -9.11 -15.54 4.93
C ARG A 107 -7.86 -14.77 5.34
N MET A 108 -7.27 -14.02 4.41
CA MET A 108 -6.08 -13.21 4.69
C MET A 108 -6.41 -12.06 5.65
N SER A 109 -7.57 -11.43 5.49
CA SER A 109 -8.02 -10.37 6.37
C SER A 109 -8.25 -10.85 7.80
N GLU A 110 -8.80 -12.07 7.97
CA GLU A 110 -8.99 -12.69 9.27
C GLU A 110 -7.67 -13.04 9.99
N GLN A 111 -6.57 -13.15 9.24
CA GLN A 111 -5.23 -13.44 9.79
C GLN A 111 -4.46 -12.21 10.23
N ILE A 112 -4.88 -11.00 9.84
CA ILE A 112 -4.24 -9.77 10.28
C ILE A 112 -4.61 -9.53 11.75
N PRO A 113 -3.62 -9.50 12.68
CA PRO A 113 -3.90 -9.27 14.10
C PRO A 113 -4.50 -7.87 14.30
N SER A 114 -5.20 -7.68 15.42
CA SER A 114 -5.68 -6.35 15.82
C SER A 114 -4.52 -5.39 16.05
N ILE A 115 -4.79 -4.08 16.06
CA ILE A 115 -3.78 -3.06 16.33
C ILE A 115 -3.07 -3.34 17.66
N GLN A 116 -3.85 -3.60 18.73
CA GLN A 116 -3.30 -3.86 20.05
C GLN A 116 -2.44 -5.12 20.08
N GLU A 117 -2.85 -6.20 19.43
CA GLU A 117 -2.06 -7.42 19.34
C GLU A 117 -0.72 -7.22 18.61
N GLN A 118 -0.69 -6.38 17.57
CA GLN A 118 0.55 -6.05 16.86
C GLN A 118 1.49 -5.24 17.75
N ILE A 119 0.95 -4.29 18.52
CA ILE A 119 1.72 -3.51 19.49
C ILE A 119 2.28 -4.43 20.61
N ASP A 120 1.44 -5.28 21.18
CA ASP A 120 1.82 -6.19 22.27
C ASP A 120 2.87 -7.23 21.83
N LYS A 121 2.86 -7.59 20.55
CA LYS A 121 3.85 -8.47 19.91
C LYS A 121 5.08 -7.74 19.38
N GLU A 122 5.20 -6.45 19.67
CA GLU A 122 6.35 -5.61 19.29
C GLU A 122 6.65 -5.63 17.77
N TYR A 123 5.60 -5.60 16.93
CA TYR A 123 5.78 -5.44 15.49
C TYR A 123 6.47 -4.12 15.18
N GLN A 124 7.30 -4.11 14.14
CA GLN A 124 7.92 -2.87 13.68
C GLN A 124 6.83 -1.84 13.32
N PRO A 125 7.00 -0.55 13.71
CA PRO A 125 5.98 0.48 13.48
C PRO A 125 5.49 0.55 12.02
N PHE A 126 6.40 0.48 11.06
CA PHE A 126 6.05 0.45 9.64
C PHE A 126 5.21 -0.78 9.27
N SER A 127 5.48 -1.94 9.86
CA SER A 127 4.67 -3.15 9.60
C SER A 127 3.24 -3.01 10.12
N ILE A 128 3.05 -2.34 11.26
CA ILE A 128 1.71 -2.07 11.80
C ILE A 128 0.93 -1.20 10.84
N ILE A 129 1.48 -0.05 10.44
CA ILE A 129 0.76 0.86 9.54
C ILE A 129 0.51 0.24 8.15
N ALA A 130 1.45 -0.54 7.62
CA ALA A 130 1.27 -1.26 6.36
C ALA A 130 0.15 -2.32 6.45
N ASN A 131 0.04 -3.03 7.57
CA ASN A 131 -1.05 -3.98 7.82
C ASN A 131 -2.41 -3.28 7.91
N LEU A 132 -2.47 -2.07 8.49
CA LEU A 132 -3.71 -1.27 8.53
C LEU A 132 -4.12 -0.81 7.13
N ILE A 133 -3.18 -0.35 6.32
CA ILE A 133 -3.41 0.03 4.92
C ILE A 133 -3.91 -1.19 4.13
N LEU A 134 -3.26 -2.34 4.26
CA LEU A 134 -3.67 -3.58 3.61
C LEU A 134 -5.09 -4.00 4.01
N SER A 135 -5.40 -3.95 5.31
CA SER A 135 -6.72 -4.29 5.83
C SER A 135 -7.79 -3.37 5.28
N TYR A 136 -7.54 -2.05 5.31
CA TYR A 136 -8.46 -1.05 4.77
C TYR A 136 -8.70 -1.25 3.26
N CYS A 137 -7.66 -1.41 2.47
CA CYS A 137 -7.78 -1.60 1.02
C CYS A 137 -8.57 -2.87 0.65
N ARG A 138 -8.43 -3.96 1.45
CA ARG A 138 -9.12 -5.23 1.17
C ARG A 138 -10.55 -5.30 1.66
N THR A 139 -10.87 -4.65 2.77
CA THR A 139 -12.15 -4.86 3.46
C THR A 139 -12.92 -3.58 3.75
N GLY A 140 -12.31 -2.41 3.57
CA GLY A 140 -12.85 -1.13 4.02
C GLY A 140 -12.85 -0.97 5.55
N ASN A 141 -12.24 -1.90 6.30
CA ASN A 141 -12.28 -1.93 7.76
C ASN A 141 -10.91 -2.12 8.39
N ILE A 142 -10.81 -1.71 9.65
CA ILE A 142 -9.63 -1.90 10.50
C ILE A 142 -9.99 -2.87 11.63
N ASN A 143 -9.17 -3.89 11.87
CA ASN A 143 -9.35 -4.81 12.99
C ASN A 143 -8.95 -4.14 14.31
N ASN A 144 -9.93 -3.55 15.00
CA ASN A 144 -9.74 -2.81 16.25
C ASN A 144 -10.80 -3.18 17.30
N PRO A 145 -10.91 -4.46 17.71
CA PRO A 145 -11.95 -4.90 18.65
C PRO A 145 -11.75 -4.35 20.08
N THR A 146 -10.52 -3.96 20.43
CA THR A 146 -10.18 -3.41 21.76
C THR A 146 -10.48 -1.92 21.87
N GLY A 147 -10.84 -1.26 20.75
CA GLY A 147 -11.07 0.19 20.73
C GLY A 147 -9.79 0.99 20.96
N TYR A 148 -8.64 0.51 20.45
CA TYR A 148 -7.39 1.28 20.46
C TYR A 148 -7.62 2.69 19.93
N GLN A 149 -7.03 3.67 20.60
CA GLN A 149 -6.99 5.08 20.20
C GLN A 149 -5.53 5.52 20.17
N GLY A 150 -5.10 6.25 19.14
CA GLY A 150 -3.75 6.76 19.03
C GLY A 150 -3.25 6.91 17.59
N ASP A 151 -1.97 7.25 17.48
CA ASP A 151 -1.34 7.73 16.24
C ASP A 151 -1.54 6.82 15.03
N TYR A 152 -1.54 5.49 15.20
CA TYR A 152 -1.80 4.57 14.09
C TYR A 152 -3.18 4.76 13.48
N LEU A 153 -4.20 4.96 14.34
CA LEU A 153 -5.57 5.14 13.89
C LEU A 153 -5.76 6.50 13.22
N ASP A 154 -5.13 7.54 13.75
CA ASP A 154 -5.15 8.88 13.18
C ASP A 154 -4.47 8.88 11.81
N THR A 155 -3.30 8.27 11.70
CA THR A 155 -2.56 8.19 10.43
C THR A 155 -3.33 7.41 9.36
N ILE A 156 -3.94 6.25 9.69
CA ILE A 156 -4.72 5.52 8.69
C ILE A 156 -5.95 6.31 8.26
N SER A 157 -6.58 7.07 9.16
CA SER A 157 -7.69 7.97 8.81
C SER A 157 -7.26 9.03 7.81
N ASP A 158 -6.07 9.60 7.96
CA ASP A 158 -5.51 10.59 7.03
C ASP A 158 -5.12 9.98 5.67
N CYS A 159 -4.87 8.67 5.62
CA CYS A 159 -4.56 7.95 4.38
C CYS A 159 -5.80 7.59 3.54
N THR A 160 -7.00 7.54 4.13
CA THR A 160 -8.19 6.95 3.48
C THR A 160 -8.53 7.58 2.14
N ASP A 161 -8.52 8.90 2.01
CA ASP A 161 -8.85 9.60 0.76
C ASP A 161 -7.87 9.25 -0.38
N LEU A 162 -6.57 9.09 -0.05
CA LEU A 162 -5.55 8.66 -1.02
C LEU A 162 -5.76 7.20 -1.43
N LEU A 163 -6.07 6.34 -0.48
CA LEU A 163 -6.32 4.92 -0.73
C LEU A 163 -7.57 4.72 -1.58
N ASP A 164 -8.66 5.43 -1.28
CA ASP A 164 -9.88 5.39 -2.07
C ASP A 164 -9.63 5.88 -3.50
N THR A 165 -8.87 6.97 -3.67
CA THR A 165 -8.45 7.47 -4.98
C THR A 165 -7.66 6.41 -5.76
N ALA A 166 -6.74 5.70 -5.08
CA ALA A 166 -5.94 4.65 -5.72
C ALA A 166 -6.79 3.47 -6.19
N MET A 167 -7.77 3.05 -5.37
CA MET A 167 -8.65 1.93 -5.68
C MET A 167 -9.64 2.25 -6.80
N GLU A 168 -10.11 3.49 -6.90
CA GLU A 168 -11.04 3.94 -7.94
C GLU A 168 -10.36 4.32 -9.26
N SER A 169 -9.03 4.56 -9.25
CA SER A 169 -8.34 5.07 -10.44
C SER A 169 -8.00 3.97 -11.44
N GLU A 170 -8.41 4.19 -12.67
CA GLU A 170 -7.97 3.38 -13.83
C GLU A 170 -6.58 3.79 -14.36
N LYS A 171 -6.03 4.91 -13.88
CA LYS A 171 -4.75 5.45 -14.35
C LYS A 171 -3.58 4.80 -13.63
N GLY A 172 -2.73 4.10 -14.36
CA GLY A 172 -1.52 3.48 -13.83
C GLY A 172 -0.59 4.45 -13.09
N THR A 173 -0.53 5.72 -13.54
CA THR A 173 0.31 6.76 -12.90
C THR A 173 -0.11 7.09 -11.48
N ASP A 174 -1.40 6.99 -11.14
CA ASP A 174 -1.89 7.29 -9.79
C ASP A 174 -1.39 6.22 -8.81
N ARG A 175 -1.25 4.96 -9.25
CA ARG A 175 -0.69 3.87 -8.45
C ARG A 175 0.77 4.05 -8.04
N PHE A 176 1.52 4.95 -8.68
CA PHE A 176 2.89 5.31 -8.28
C PHE A 176 2.91 6.63 -7.50
N GLN A 177 2.03 7.56 -7.84
CA GLN A 177 1.93 8.83 -7.14
C GLN A 177 1.43 8.65 -5.71
N ILE A 178 0.47 7.77 -5.48
CA ILE A 178 -0.09 7.51 -4.16
C ILE A 178 0.90 6.85 -3.21
N PRO A 179 1.69 5.81 -3.57
CA PRO A 179 2.80 5.34 -2.76
C PRO A 179 3.78 6.43 -2.34
N ASN A 180 4.10 7.38 -3.23
CA ASN A 180 4.95 8.52 -2.87
C ASN A 180 4.33 9.41 -1.80
N ALA A 181 3.03 9.69 -1.89
CA ALA A 181 2.31 10.44 -0.86
C ALA A 181 2.22 9.66 0.47
N LEU A 182 1.97 8.34 0.42
CA LEU A 182 1.93 7.49 1.60
C LEU A 182 3.27 7.46 2.36
N LEU A 183 4.41 7.58 1.67
CA LEU A 183 5.71 7.72 2.35
C LEU A 183 5.71 8.93 3.30
N ALA A 184 5.18 10.07 2.87
CA ALA A 184 5.10 11.26 3.70
C ALA A 184 4.11 11.10 4.87
N LEU A 185 2.93 10.53 4.62
CA LEU A 185 1.91 10.32 5.64
C LEU A 185 2.35 9.30 6.70
N THR A 186 3.23 8.38 6.35
CA THR A 186 3.72 7.32 7.24
C THR A 186 5.17 7.50 7.70
N TRP A 187 5.77 8.67 7.42
CA TRP A 187 7.19 8.94 7.69
C TRP A 187 7.62 8.66 9.12
N ASN A 188 6.78 8.97 10.09
CA ASN A 188 7.07 8.73 11.51
C ASN A 188 7.24 7.24 11.89
N TYR A 189 6.90 6.33 10.99
CA TYR A 189 7.00 4.87 11.18
C TYR A 189 8.12 4.23 10.35
N ILE A 190 8.76 4.98 9.47
CA ILE A 190 9.85 4.55 8.59
C ILE A 190 11.20 4.79 9.25
#